data_d1b279316bdc87a91a3ff67b72e304b4
#
_entry.id   d1b279316bdc87a91a3ff67b72e304b4
#
_cell.length_a   1.000
_cell.length_b   1.000
_cell.length_c   1.000
_cell.angle_alpha   90.00
_cell.angle_beta   90.00
_cell.angle_gamma   90.00
#
_symmetry.space_group_name_H-M   'P 1'
#
loop_
_entity.id
_entity.type
_entity.pdbx_description
1 polymer ?
#
loop_
_entity_poly.entity_id
_entity_poly.type
_entity_poly.pdbx_seq_one_letter_code
_entity_poly.pdbx_strand_id
1 'polypeptide(L)'
;ILQLLLGDFTVGDSAVNRFYVLHWLLAFAIVGLVVFHVITLHMTGSNNPTGSEPQSWDETVSFHPYVTIKDLNAALFFFIIMAFILFYYPNILGHSDNYIKANPMITPAHIVPEWYFLPFYAILRAIPDKLGGVIAMFSSILALGLLPWLDTSKVRSCLFRPIWRYCVLLFAVNFLVLMYVGGKPAEDIYVLISRIGTAYWFLFIFVLAPLVGFLETPRQPLTITNYLQSKKA
;
A
#
# COMPACT_ATOMS: atom_id res chain seq x y z
N ILE A 1 -12.77 25.04 -6.21
CA ILE A 1 -11.72 24.07 -5.84
C ILE A 1 -10.81 23.82 -7.05
N LEU A 2 -11.34 23.49 -8.25
CA LEU A 2 -10.52 23.20 -9.44
C LEU A 2 -9.60 24.37 -9.81
N GLN A 3 -10.14 25.60 -9.88
CA GLN A 3 -9.36 26.81 -10.12
C GLN A 3 -8.29 27.06 -9.06
N LEU A 4 -8.59 26.77 -7.81
CA LEU A 4 -7.61 26.90 -6.72
C LEU A 4 -6.43 25.93 -6.92
N LEU A 5 -6.70 24.70 -7.34
CA LEU A 5 -5.67 23.70 -7.61
C LEU A 5 -4.87 24.02 -8.87
N LEU A 6 -5.54 24.33 -9.97
CA LEU A 6 -4.88 24.60 -11.25
C LEU A 6 -4.24 26.00 -11.32
N GLY A 7 -4.77 26.97 -10.54
CA GLY A 7 -4.32 28.35 -10.57
C GLY A 7 -4.81 29.16 -11.77
N ASP A 8 -5.59 28.52 -12.65
CA ASP A 8 -6.19 29.10 -13.83
C ASP A 8 -7.47 28.34 -14.20
N PHE A 9 -8.19 28.79 -15.23
CA PHE A 9 -9.37 28.10 -15.78
C PHE A 9 -9.02 26.82 -16.53
N THR A 10 -7.79 26.73 -17.03
CA THR A 10 -7.27 25.58 -17.79
C THR A 10 -5.93 25.10 -17.24
N VAL A 11 -5.50 23.91 -17.66
CA VAL A 11 -4.16 23.40 -17.35
C VAL A 11 -3.14 24.19 -18.18
N GLY A 12 -2.37 25.04 -17.51
CA GLY A 12 -1.34 25.89 -18.10
C GLY A 12 -0.12 26.00 -17.19
N ASP A 13 0.70 27.03 -17.41
CA ASP A 13 1.96 27.27 -16.67
C ASP A 13 1.75 27.34 -15.16
N SER A 14 0.64 27.91 -14.69
CA SER A 14 0.31 27.99 -13.27
C SER A 14 0.15 26.60 -12.65
N ALA A 15 -0.55 25.69 -13.34
CA ALA A 15 -0.74 24.31 -12.89
C ALA A 15 0.59 23.54 -12.89
N VAL A 16 1.35 23.64 -13.96
CA VAL A 16 2.66 22.96 -14.07
C VAL A 16 3.60 23.40 -12.96
N ASN A 17 3.72 24.70 -12.70
CA ASN A 17 4.57 25.22 -11.63
C ASN A 17 4.13 24.74 -10.24
N ARG A 18 2.81 24.73 -9.96
CA ARG A 18 2.29 24.27 -8.67
C ARG A 18 2.56 22.78 -8.43
N PHE A 19 2.28 21.95 -9.42
CA PHE A 19 2.54 20.52 -9.30
C PHE A 19 4.03 20.18 -9.27
N TYR A 20 4.86 20.93 -9.98
CA TYR A 20 6.32 20.80 -9.90
C TYR A 20 6.83 21.09 -8.48
N VAL A 21 6.41 22.20 -7.88
CA VAL A 21 6.77 22.58 -6.51
C VAL A 21 6.30 21.55 -5.51
N LEU A 22 5.04 21.06 -5.65
CA LEU A 22 4.49 20.04 -4.78
C LEU A 22 5.27 18.72 -4.91
N HIS A 23 5.61 18.29 -6.12
CA HIS A 23 6.37 17.06 -6.34
C HIS A 23 7.74 17.13 -5.65
N TRP A 24 8.45 18.25 -5.84
CA TRP A 24 9.73 18.48 -5.19
C TRP A 24 9.62 18.51 -3.66
N LEU A 25 8.69 19.28 -3.13
CA LEU A 25 8.47 19.42 -1.69
C LEU A 25 8.09 18.10 -1.04
N LEU A 26 7.17 17.34 -1.65
CA LEU A 26 6.71 16.06 -1.12
C LEU A 26 7.80 15.00 -1.11
N ALA A 27 8.73 15.02 -2.06
CA ALA A 27 9.88 14.12 -2.05
C ALA A 27 10.72 14.28 -0.78
N PHE A 28 11.03 15.52 -0.39
CA PHE A 28 11.75 15.80 0.86
C PHE A 28 10.91 15.54 2.11
N ALA A 29 9.62 15.84 2.06
CA ALA A 29 8.69 15.54 3.16
C ALA A 29 8.63 14.03 3.44
N ILE A 30 8.63 13.18 2.40
CA ILE A 30 8.67 11.71 2.54
C ILE A 30 9.97 11.27 3.23
N VAL A 31 11.12 11.85 2.87
CA VAL A 31 12.39 11.54 3.57
C VAL A 31 12.29 11.85 5.06
N GLY A 32 11.74 13.02 5.43
CA GLY A 32 11.49 13.38 6.82
C GLY A 32 10.55 12.41 7.53
N LEU A 33 9.47 11.99 6.86
CA LEU A 33 8.53 10.99 7.40
C LEU A 33 9.18 9.62 7.58
N VAL A 34 10.06 9.19 6.67
CA VAL A 34 10.81 7.93 6.82
C VAL A 34 11.70 7.98 8.06
N VAL A 35 12.42 9.08 8.28
CA VAL A 35 13.24 9.26 9.49
C VAL A 35 12.38 9.18 10.74
N PHE A 36 11.26 9.88 10.78
CA PHE A 36 10.31 9.82 11.90
C PHE A 36 9.74 8.42 12.12
N HIS A 37 9.39 7.71 11.03
CA HIS A 37 8.89 6.32 11.08
C HIS A 37 9.93 5.38 11.70
N VAL A 38 11.20 5.49 11.32
CA VAL A 38 12.29 4.68 11.89
C VAL A 38 12.52 5.00 13.36
N ILE A 39 12.47 6.28 13.75
CA ILE A 39 12.59 6.68 15.16
C ILE A 39 11.47 6.05 16.00
N THR A 40 10.22 6.13 15.54
CA THR A 40 9.07 5.54 16.25
C THR A 40 9.16 4.02 16.34
N LEU A 41 9.65 3.35 15.29
CA LEU A 41 9.91 1.91 15.31
C LEU A 41 10.94 1.54 16.39
N HIS A 42 12.01 2.32 16.53
CA HIS A 42 13.04 2.08 17.54
C HIS A 42 12.54 2.28 18.98
N MET A 43 11.50 3.10 19.18
CA MET A 43 10.89 3.29 20.51
C MET A 43 10.13 2.04 21.00
N THR A 44 9.51 1.30 20.10
CA THR A 44 8.69 0.12 20.42
C THR A 44 9.38 -1.21 20.09
N GLY A 45 10.40 -1.17 19.25
CA GLY A 45 11.08 -2.35 18.70
C GLY A 45 10.30 -3.04 17.58
N SER A 46 10.98 -3.95 16.89
CA SER A 46 10.41 -4.76 15.82
C SER A 46 9.63 -5.96 16.40
N ASN A 47 8.54 -6.33 15.73
CA ASN A 47 7.80 -7.54 16.02
C ASN A 47 8.54 -8.79 15.49
N ASN A 48 8.08 -9.98 15.86
CA ASN A 48 8.60 -11.24 15.37
C ASN A 48 7.51 -12.04 14.60
N PRO A 49 7.89 -13.10 13.83
CA PRO A 49 6.93 -13.87 13.06
C PRO A 49 5.83 -14.55 13.86
N THR A 50 6.06 -14.84 15.14
CA THR A 50 5.06 -15.45 16.02
C THR A 50 4.14 -14.42 16.66
N GLY A 51 4.53 -13.14 16.69
CA GLY A 51 3.80 -12.06 17.34
C GLY A 51 3.81 -12.11 18.87
N SER A 52 4.66 -12.97 19.46
CA SER A 52 4.80 -13.14 20.90
C SER A 52 5.90 -12.28 21.46
N GLU A 53 5.68 -11.66 22.63
CA GLU A 53 6.72 -10.88 23.32
C GLU A 53 7.74 -11.84 23.96
N PRO A 54 9.06 -11.60 23.78
CA PRO A 54 10.10 -12.39 24.42
C PRO A 54 10.03 -12.19 25.95
N GLN A 55 10.16 -13.28 26.69
CA GLN A 55 10.10 -13.27 28.15
C GLN A 55 11.47 -13.25 28.81
N SER A 56 12.52 -13.51 28.05
CA SER A 56 13.90 -13.51 28.52
C SER A 56 14.86 -13.08 27.43
N TRP A 57 16.08 -12.73 27.80
CA TRP A 57 17.15 -12.40 26.87
C TRP A 57 17.52 -13.56 25.95
N ASP A 58 17.34 -14.81 26.42
CA ASP A 58 17.64 -16.01 25.64
C ASP A 58 16.66 -16.20 24.46
N GLU A 59 15.52 -15.51 24.47
CA GLU A 59 14.54 -15.47 23.37
C GLU A 59 14.80 -14.33 22.38
N THR A 60 15.87 -13.58 22.55
CA THR A 60 16.24 -12.44 21.71
C THR A 60 17.50 -12.70 20.91
N VAL A 61 17.65 -11.99 19.82
CA VAL A 61 18.84 -12.01 18.96
C VAL A 61 19.43 -10.60 18.91
N SER A 62 20.73 -10.49 19.01
CA SER A 62 21.42 -9.18 18.91
C SER A 62 21.12 -8.52 17.57
N PHE A 63 20.80 -7.23 17.60
CA PHE A 63 20.54 -6.48 16.38
C PHE A 63 21.78 -6.47 15.47
N HIS A 64 22.93 -6.14 16.03
CA HIS A 64 24.20 -6.22 15.31
C HIS A 64 24.99 -7.47 15.77
N PRO A 65 25.51 -8.29 14.85
CA PRO A 65 25.55 -8.14 13.38
C PRO A 65 24.35 -8.75 12.63
N TYR A 66 23.50 -9.54 13.30
CA TYR A 66 22.52 -10.42 12.62
C TYR A 66 21.48 -9.65 11.79
N VAL A 67 20.74 -8.75 12.42
CA VAL A 67 19.70 -7.97 11.74
C VAL A 67 20.33 -6.96 10.78
N THR A 68 21.41 -6.31 11.19
CA THR A 68 22.16 -5.34 10.36
C THR A 68 22.62 -5.95 9.03
N ILE A 69 23.22 -7.17 9.08
CA ILE A 69 23.69 -7.83 7.86
C ILE A 69 22.51 -8.28 6.98
N LYS A 70 21.43 -8.76 7.60
CA LYS A 70 20.22 -9.15 6.88
C LYS A 70 19.58 -7.98 6.15
N ASP A 71 19.45 -6.84 6.80
CA ASP A 71 18.89 -5.62 6.21
C ASP A 71 19.79 -5.07 5.09
N LEU A 72 21.10 -5.04 5.32
CA LEU A 72 22.07 -4.64 4.30
C LEU A 72 21.99 -5.54 3.06
N ASN A 73 21.90 -6.85 3.24
CA ASN A 73 21.78 -7.79 2.13
C ASN A 73 20.49 -7.58 1.33
N ALA A 74 19.37 -7.35 2.01
CA ALA A 74 18.09 -7.02 1.36
C ALA A 74 18.16 -5.70 0.58
N ALA A 75 18.78 -4.67 1.17
CA ALA A 75 18.98 -3.38 0.53
C ALA A 75 19.89 -3.49 -0.70
N LEU A 76 21.00 -4.23 -0.62
CA LEU A 76 21.89 -4.45 -1.75
C LEU A 76 21.20 -5.18 -2.90
N PHE A 77 20.41 -6.21 -2.60
CA PHE A 77 19.61 -6.91 -3.61
C PHE A 77 18.63 -5.98 -4.31
N PHE A 78 17.92 -5.15 -3.56
CA PHE A 78 17.02 -4.13 -4.11
C PHE A 78 17.78 -3.15 -5.01
N PHE A 79 18.92 -2.61 -4.55
CA PHE A 79 19.70 -1.66 -5.34
C PHE A 79 20.30 -2.27 -6.60
N ILE A 80 20.67 -3.56 -6.59
CA ILE A 80 21.14 -4.27 -7.80
C ILE A 80 20.03 -4.31 -8.85
N ILE A 81 18.80 -4.70 -8.46
CA ILE A 81 17.65 -4.73 -9.37
C ILE A 81 17.34 -3.32 -9.90
N MET A 82 17.32 -2.34 -9.01
CA MET A 82 17.04 -0.96 -9.39
C MET A 82 18.11 -0.40 -10.34
N ALA A 83 19.39 -0.65 -10.06
CA ALA A 83 20.49 -0.24 -10.92
C ALA A 83 20.41 -0.93 -12.29
N PHE A 84 20.08 -2.22 -12.33
CA PHE A 84 19.89 -2.95 -13.58
C PHE A 84 18.80 -2.30 -14.44
N ILE A 85 17.64 -1.97 -13.85
CA ILE A 85 16.56 -1.29 -14.59
C ILE A 85 17.03 0.09 -15.06
N LEU A 86 17.62 0.89 -14.17
CA LEU A 86 18.03 2.26 -14.50
C LEU A 86 19.10 2.35 -15.61
N PHE A 87 20.07 1.44 -15.60
CA PHE A 87 21.19 1.48 -16.54
C PHE A 87 20.93 0.76 -17.85
N TYR A 88 20.12 -0.31 -17.83
CA TYR A 88 19.90 -1.14 -19.03
C TYR A 88 18.53 -0.96 -19.65
N TYR A 89 17.51 -0.63 -18.85
CA TYR A 89 16.12 -0.51 -19.31
C TYR A 89 15.40 0.71 -18.73
N PRO A 90 15.97 1.93 -18.85
CA PRO A 90 15.44 3.12 -18.14
C PRO A 90 14.00 3.48 -18.50
N ASN A 91 13.53 3.06 -19.67
CA ASN A 91 12.19 3.40 -20.17
C ASN A 91 11.15 2.28 -20.00
N ILE A 92 11.53 1.13 -19.40
CA ILE A 92 10.62 -0.03 -19.29
C ILE A 92 9.36 0.27 -18.46
N LEU A 93 9.47 1.17 -17.49
CA LEU A 93 8.36 1.60 -16.64
C LEU A 93 7.78 2.96 -17.08
N GLY A 94 8.31 3.54 -18.17
CA GLY A 94 7.83 4.80 -18.71
C GLY A 94 6.59 4.64 -19.60
N HIS A 95 5.96 5.77 -19.92
CA HIS A 95 4.82 5.83 -20.83
C HIS A 95 5.23 6.53 -22.13
N SER A 96 4.80 6.00 -23.28
CA SER A 96 5.14 6.53 -24.61
C SER A 96 4.68 7.96 -24.83
N ASP A 97 3.58 8.38 -24.20
CA ASP A 97 3.06 9.74 -24.32
C ASP A 97 4.01 10.80 -23.76
N ASN A 98 4.93 10.43 -22.88
CA ASN A 98 5.94 11.37 -22.36
C ASN A 98 6.94 11.88 -23.42
N TYR A 99 7.02 11.19 -24.57
CA TYR A 99 7.85 11.61 -25.70
C TYR A 99 7.12 12.50 -26.69
N ILE A 100 5.80 12.68 -26.52
CA ILE A 100 4.95 13.50 -27.38
C ILE A 100 4.88 14.92 -26.77
N LYS A 101 5.15 15.94 -27.58
CA LYS A 101 5.03 17.34 -27.12
C LYS A 101 3.58 17.60 -26.71
N ALA A 102 3.39 18.15 -25.51
CA ALA A 102 2.05 18.46 -24.99
C ALA A 102 1.33 19.46 -25.90
N ASN A 103 0.07 19.15 -26.22
CA ASN A 103 -0.82 20.02 -26.96
C ASN A 103 -2.09 20.24 -26.14
N PRO A 104 -2.34 21.45 -25.61
CA PRO A 104 -3.50 21.74 -24.78
C PRO A 104 -4.85 21.57 -25.48
N MET A 105 -4.83 21.54 -26.82
CA MET A 105 -6.05 21.38 -27.64
C MET A 105 -6.39 19.92 -27.94
N ILE A 106 -5.51 18.98 -27.64
CA ILE A 106 -5.71 17.55 -27.95
C ILE A 106 -5.47 16.73 -26.70
N THR A 107 -6.52 16.05 -26.24
CA THR A 107 -6.43 15.05 -25.15
C THR A 107 -6.23 13.67 -25.73
N PRO A 108 -5.21 12.90 -25.31
CA PRO A 108 -5.06 11.50 -25.73
C PRO A 108 -6.32 10.67 -25.47
N ALA A 109 -6.63 9.73 -26.38
CA ALA A 109 -7.84 8.94 -26.29
C ALA A 109 -7.87 8.00 -25.08
N HIS A 110 -6.72 7.57 -24.61
CA HIS A 110 -6.59 6.64 -23.48
C HIS A 110 -5.50 7.16 -22.52
N ILE A 111 -5.94 7.81 -21.46
CA ILE A 111 -5.06 8.31 -20.40
C ILE A 111 -5.15 7.37 -19.21
N VAL A 112 -4.01 6.78 -18.82
CA VAL A 112 -3.89 5.94 -17.63
C VAL A 112 -2.77 6.48 -16.73
N PRO A 113 -2.94 6.40 -15.42
CA PRO A 113 -1.86 6.72 -14.49
C PRO A 113 -0.78 5.63 -14.53
N GLU A 114 0.33 5.88 -13.85
CA GLU A 114 1.38 4.89 -13.62
C GLU A 114 0.84 3.63 -12.93
N TRP A 115 1.51 2.49 -13.16
CA TRP A 115 1.04 1.16 -12.79
C TRP A 115 0.62 1.03 -11.31
N TYR A 116 1.34 1.65 -10.40
CA TYR A 116 1.05 1.59 -8.96
C TYR A 116 -0.22 2.33 -8.56
N PHE A 117 -0.72 3.23 -9.39
CA PHE A 117 -1.96 3.98 -9.14
C PHE A 117 -3.18 3.38 -9.85
N LEU A 118 -2.99 2.42 -10.75
CA LEU A 118 -4.07 1.79 -11.53
C LEU A 118 -5.20 1.20 -10.67
N PRO A 119 -4.95 0.55 -9.51
CA PRO A 119 -6.03 0.04 -8.66
C PRO A 119 -6.98 1.15 -8.19
N PHE A 120 -6.44 2.29 -7.80
CA PHE A 120 -7.21 3.44 -7.33
C PHE A 120 -7.95 4.12 -8.49
N TYR A 121 -7.34 4.13 -9.66
CA TYR A 121 -7.98 4.61 -10.89
C TYR A 121 -9.14 3.69 -11.33
N ALA A 122 -9.02 2.38 -11.14
CA ALA A 122 -10.12 1.45 -11.35
C ALA A 122 -11.29 1.75 -10.40
N ILE A 123 -11.03 2.03 -9.12
CA ILE A 123 -12.04 2.43 -8.13
C ILE A 123 -12.72 3.73 -8.54
N LEU A 124 -11.96 4.74 -9.00
CA LEU A 124 -12.51 5.99 -9.53
C LEU A 124 -13.52 5.73 -10.66
N ARG A 125 -13.15 4.89 -11.64
CA ARG A 125 -13.99 4.59 -12.80
C ARG A 125 -15.15 3.65 -12.51
N ALA A 126 -15.12 2.91 -11.41
CA ALA A 126 -16.21 2.02 -10.99
C ALA A 126 -17.51 2.79 -10.71
N ILE A 127 -17.41 4.06 -10.32
CA ILE A 127 -18.54 4.91 -9.96
C ILE A 127 -18.88 5.84 -11.13
N PRO A 128 -20.15 5.85 -11.59
CA PRO A 128 -20.54 6.65 -12.75
C PRO A 128 -20.45 8.16 -12.53
N ASP A 129 -20.72 8.63 -11.29
CA ASP A 129 -20.60 10.03 -10.93
C ASP A 129 -19.14 10.44 -10.73
N LYS A 130 -18.72 11.53 -11.38
CA LYS A 130 -17.33 12.01 -11.33
C LYS A 130 -16.89 12.36 -9.90
N LEU A 131 -17.74 13.06 -9.15
CA LEU A 131 -17.41 13.46 -7.78
C LEU A 131 -17.37 12.24 -6.86
N GLY A 132 -18.36 11.35 -6.98
CA GLY A 132 -18.41 10.10 -6.24
C GLY A 132 -17.20 9.22 -6.53
N GLY A 133 -16.74 9.13 -7.78
CA GLY A 133 -15.53 8.42 -8.16
C GLY A 133 -14.27 8.97 -7.50
N VAL A 134 -14.12 10.30 -7.50
CA VAL A 134 -12.99 10.97 -6.83
C VAL A 134 -13.02 10.71 -5.32
N ILE A 135 -14.18 10.84 -4.68
CA ILE A 135 -14.35 10.56 -3.25
C ILE A 135 -13.99 9.11 -2.95
N ALA A 136 -14.48 8.14 -3.74
CA ALA A 136 -14.17 6.73 -3.55
C ALA A 136 -12.67 6.44 -3.70
N MET A 137 -12.02 7.02 -4.70
CA MET A 137 -10.59 6.88 -4.90
C MET A 137 -9.78 7.36 -3.68
N PHE A 138 -10.00 8.58 -3.23
CA PHE A 138 -9.31 9.10 -2.04
C PHE A 138 -9.67 8.33 -0.77
N SER A 139 -10.95 7.98 -0.60
CA SER A 139 -11.40 7.17 0.53
C SER A 139 -10.75 5.80 0.55
N SER A 140 -10.50 5.17 -0.59
CA SER A 140 -9.84 3.87 -0.67
C SER A 140 -8.39 3.92 -0.18
N ILE A 141 -7.68 5.01 -0.45
CA ILE A 141 -6.31 5.23 0.05
C ILE A 141 -6.33 5.50 1.56
N LEU A 142 -7.19 6.44 2.00
CA LEU A 142 -7.28 6.82 3.41
C LEU A 142 -7.77 5.68 4.30
N ALA A 143 -8.66 4.84 3.80
CA ALA A 143 -9.21 3.69 4.52
C ALA A 143 -8.13 2.67 4.92
N LEU A 144 -7.06 2.51 4.12
CA LEU A 144 -5.92 1.67 4.49
C LEU A 144 -5.24 2.15 5.79
N GLY A 145 -5.20 3.47 6.00
CA GLY A 145 -4.68 4.06 7.23
C GLY A 145 -5.51 3.74 8.47
N LEU A 146 -6.77 3.30 8.32
CA LEU A 146 -7.65 2.93 9.42
C LEU A 146 -7.48 1.48 9.90
N LEU A 147 -6.79 0.63 9.13
CA LEU A 147 -6.61 -0.79 9.46
C LEU A 147 -6.05 -1.04 10.87
N PRO A 148 -5.10 -0.26 11.42
CA PRO A 148 -4.61 -0.48 12.78
C PRO A 148 -5.69 -0.40 13.87
N TRP A 149 -6.77 0.36 13.62
CA TRP A 149 -7.89 0.49 14.53
C TRP A 149 -9.05 -0.46 14.22
N LEU A 150 -9.16 -0.87 12.95
CA LEU A 150 -10.22 -1.75 12.48
C LEU A 150 -9.88 -3.24 12.66
N ASP A 151 -8.61 -3.62 12.66
CA ASP A 151 -8.21 -4.99 13.03
C ASP A 151 -8.29 -5.17 14.55
N THR A 152 -9.40 -5.70 15.00
CA THR A 152 -9.72 -5.88 16.44
C THR A 152 -8.99 -7.06 17.09
N SER A 153 -8.21 -7.83 16.32
CA SER A 153 -7.52 -9.01 16.84
C SER A 153 -6.38 -8.64 17.79
N LYS A 154 -6.29 -9.36 18.89
CA LYS A 154 -5.17 -9.29 19.83
C LYS A 154 -3.94 -10.08 19.36
N VAL A 155 -4.12 -10.96 18.36
CA VAL A 155 -3.05 -11.81 17.82
C VAL A 155 -2.42 -11.13 16.62
N ARG A 156 -1.13 -10.79 16.73
CA ARG A 156 -0.40 -10.03 15.71
C ARG A 156 -0.02 -10.87 14.48
N SER A 157 0.20 -12.18 14.66
CA SER A 157 0.70 -13.03 13.59
C SER A 157 -0.41 -13.72 12.80
N CYS A 158 -0.39 -13.59 11.48
CA CYS A 158 -1.29 -14.30 10.56
C CYS A 158 -1.13 -15.83 10.59
N LEU A 159 -0.04 -16.35 11.14
CA LEU A 159 0.15 -17.80 11.32
C LEU A 159 -0.94 -18.43 12.19
N PHE A 160 -1.44 -17.66 13.14
CA PHE A 160 -2.47 -18.11 14.11
C PHE A 160 -3.87 -17.56 13.77
N ARG A 161 -4.02 -16.97 12.59
CA ARG A 161 -5.26 -16.35 12.10
C ARG A 161 -5.58 -16.87 10.70
N PRO A 162 -6.06 -18.12 10.57
CA PRO A 162 -6.25 -18.76 9.27
C PRO A 162 -7.27 -18.04 8.38
N ILE A 163 -8.41 -17.58 8.92
CA ILE A 163 -9.43 -16.87 8.14
C ILE A 163 -8.87 -15.53 7.67
N TRP A 164 -8.24 -14.76 8.56
CA TRP A 164 -7.60 -13.49 8.22
C TRP A 164 -6.56 -13.65 7.12
N ARG A 165 -5.74 -14.69 7.20
CA ARG A 165 -4.73 -14.98 6.17
C ARG A 165 -5.34 -15.13 4.77
N TYR A 166 -6.48 -15.83 4.65
CA TYR A 166 -7.18 -15.94 3.37
C TYR A 166 -7.83 -14.63 2.94
N CYS A 167 -8.39 -13.85 3.87
CA CYS A 167 -8.93 -12.53 3.56
C CYS A 167 -7.86 -11.59 3.00
N VAL A 168 -6.67 -11.57 3.60
CA VAL A 168 -5.52 -10.78 3.12
C VAL A 168 -5.04 -11.26 1.75
N LEU A 169 -4.97 -12.58 1.52
CA LEU A 169 -4.60 -13.14 0.23
C LEU A 169 -5.59 -12.72 -0.86
N LEU A 170 -6.89 -12.83 -0.58
CA LEU A 170 -7.94 -12.38 -1.52
C LEU A 170 -7.87 -10.88 -1.76
N PHE A 171 -7.53 -10.08 -0.74
CA PHE A 171 -7.33 -8.65 -0.91
C PHE A 171 -6.13 -8.33 -1.82
N ALA A 172 -5.04 -9.07 -1.68
CA ALA A 172 -3.89 -8.95 -2.58
C ALA A 172 -4.25 -9.33 -4.03
N VAL A 173 -5.01 -10.39 -4.22
CA VAL A 173 -5.52 -10.78 -5.56
C VAL A 173 -6.43 -9.69 -6.12
N ASN A 174 -7.34 -9.16 -5.31
CA ASN A 174 -8.23 -8.05 -5.72
C ASN A 174 -7.43 -6.81 -6.13
N PHE A 175 -6.35 -6.48 -5.40
CA PHE A 175 -5.46 -5.39 -5.77
C PHE A 175 -4.86 -5.58 -7.17
N LEU A 176 -4.37 -6.79 -7.47
CA LEU A 176 -3.82 -7.12 -8.79
C LEU A 176 -4.89 -7.10 -9.89
N VAL A 177 -6.11 -7.56 -9.59
CA VAL A 177 -7.24 -7.49 -10.54
C VAL A 177 -7.60 -6.03 -10.83
N LEU A 178 -7.72 -5.19 -9.79
CA LEU A 178 -7.98 -3.77 -9.95
C LEU A 178 -6.85 -3.06 -10.72
N MET A 179 -5.60 -3.44 -10.48
CA MET A 179 -4.45 -2.93 -11.24
C MET A 179 -4.56 -3.28 -12.72
N TYR A 180 -4.92 -4.52 -13.05
CA TYR A 180 -5.10 -4.96 -14.43
C TYR A 180 -6.23 -4.21 -15.13
N VAL A 181 -7.42 -4.16 -14.52
CA VAL A 181 -8.58 -3.49 -15.14
C VAL A 181 -8.44 -1.97 -15.17
N GLY A 182 -7.68 -1.39 -14.25
CA GLY A 182 -7.36 0.04 -14.25
C GLY A 182 -6.60 0.49 -15.49
N GLY A 183 -5.74 -0.38 -16.06
CA GLY A 183 -5.01 -0.13 -17.30
C GLY A 183 -5.81 -0.43 -18.57
N LYS A 184 -7.05 -0.94 -18.47
CA LYS A 184 -7.90 -1.26 -19.63
C LYS A 184 -8.86 -0.13 -19.98
N PRO A 185 -9.37 -0.06 -21.23
CA PRO A 185 -10.45 0.87 -21.58
C PRO A 185 -11.67 0.71 -20.67
N ALA A 186 -12.49 1.78 -20.54
CA ALA A 186 -13.68 1.77 -19.70
C ALA A 186 -14.86 1.08 -20.41
N GLU A 187 -14.70 -0.20 -20.75
CA GLU A 187 -15.72 -1.05 -21.33
C GLU A 187 -16.53 -1.75 -20.23
N ASP A 188 -17.76 -2.18 -20.57
CA ASP A 188 -18.73 -2.70 -19.60
C ASP A 188 -18.17 -3.81 -18.70
N ILE A 189 -17.43 -4.76 -19.27
CA ILE A 189 -16.86 -5.88 -18.52
C ILE A 189 -15.80 -5.40 -17.51
N TYR A 190 -14.92 -4.47 -17.91
CA TYR A 190 -13.88 -3.95 -17.02
C TYR A 190 -14.46 -3.04 -15.94
N VAL A 191 -15.52 -2.28 -16.27
CA VAL A 191 -16.26 -1.48 -15.29
C VAL A 191 -16.96 -2.38 -14.28
N LEU A 192 -17.59 -3.48 -14.73
CA LEU A 192 -18.21 -4.45 -13.82
C LEU A 192 -17.19 -5.06 -12.85
N ILE A 193 -16.06 -5.52 -13.36
CA ILE A 193 -14.99 -6.08 -12.52
C ILE A 193 -14.47 -5.01 -11.53
N SER A 194 -14.30 -3.76 -11.99
CA SER A 194 -13.90 -2.65 -11.12
C SER A 194 -14.91 -2.41 -10.00
N ARG A 195 -16.22 -2.49 -10.27
CA ARG A 195 -17.28 -2.34 -9.26
C ARG A 195 -17.23 -3.45 -8.21
N ILE A 196 -17.09 -4.69 -8.64
CA ILE A 196 -16.97 -5.84 -7.73
C ILE A 196 -15.71 -5.71 -6.86
N GLY A 197 -14.57 -5.39 -7.49
CA GLY A 197 -13.31 -5.19 -6.78
C GLY A 197 -13.37 -4.02 -5.81
N THR A 198 -14.05 -2.92 -6.17
CA THR A 198 -14.25 -1.77 -5.28
C THR A 198 -15.13 -2.13 -4.09
N ALA A 199 -16.23 -2.86 -4.33
CA ALA A 199 -17.09 -3.33 -3.24
C ALA A 199 -16.31 -4.24 -2.27
N TYR A 200 -15.51 -5.17 -2.81
CA TYR A 200 -14.65 -6.02 -1.97
C TYR A 200 -13.57 -5.22 -1.23
N TRP A 201 -12.98 -4.18 -1.83
CA TRP A 201 -12.00 -3.30 -1.17
C TRP A 201 -12.54 -2.71 0.14
N PHE A 202 -13.71 -2.08 0.07
CA PHE A 202 -14.33 -1.48 1.24
C PHE A 202 -14.91 -2.53 2.20
N LEU A 203 -15.45 -3.63 1.69
CA LEU A 203 -15.90 -4.77 2.50
C LEU A 203 -14.74 -5.33 3.34
N PHE A 204 -13.56 -5.51 2.73
CA PHE A 204 -12.38 -6.01 3.44
C PHE A 204 -12.02 -5.09 4.61
N ILE A 205 -11.91 -3.79 4.36
CA ILE A 205 -11.42 -2.84 5.37
C ILE A 205 -12.46 -2.62 6.47
N PHE A 206 -13.72 -2.36 6.12
CA PHE A 206 -14.72 -1.91 7.09
C PHE A 206 -15.54 -3.04 7.72
N VAL A 207 -15.57 -4.22 7.10
CA VAL A 207 -16.37 -5.35 7.59
C VAL A 207 -15.49 -6.54 7.95
N LEU A 208 -14.67 -7.04 7.02
CA LEU A 208 -13.89 -8.25 7.27
C LEU A 208 -12.80 -8.04 8.31
N ALA A 209 -12.11 -6.89 8.30
CA ALA A 209 -11.06 -6.62 9.28
C ALA A 209 -11.58 -6.63 10.72
N PRO A 210 -12.61 -5.86 11.10
CA PRO A 210 -13.14 -5.91 12.46
C PRO A 210 -13.84 -7.22 12.79
N LEU A 211 -14.64 -7.80 11.86
CA LEU A 211 -15.40 -9.01 12.12
C LEU A 211 -14.50 -10.22 12.32
N VAL A 212 -13.56 -10.45 11.42
CA VAL A 212 -12.63 -11.57 11.52
C VAL A 212 -11.71 -11.42 12.71
N GLY A 213 -11.25 -10.19 13.00
CA GLY A 213 -10.47 -9.90 14.19
C GLY A 213 -11.20 -10.27 15.48
N PHE A 214 -12.51 -10.03 15.53
CA PHE A 214 -13.36 -10.40 16.67
C PHE A 214 -13.63 -11.91 16.75
N LEU A 215 -13.90 -12.56 15.61
CA LEU A 215 -14.21 -13.99 15.54
C LEU A 215 -12.98 -14.87 15.76
N GLU A 216 -11.83 -14.48 15.26
CA GLU A 216 -10.57 -15.18 15.43
C GLU A 216 -9.84 -14.69 16.68
N THR A 217 -10.18 -15.29 17.82
CA THR A 217 -9.42 -15.17 19.08
C THR A 217 -8.67 -16.48 19.36
N PRO A 218 -7.70 -16.87 18.51
CA PRO A 218 -6.94 -18.08 18.75
C PRO A 218 -6.11 -17.91 20.03
N ARG A 219 -5.76 -19.03 20.66
CA ARG A 219 -4.83 -19.00 21.79
C ARG A 219 -3.51 -18.40 21.31
N GLN A 220 -3.00 -17.44 22.05
CA GLN A 220 -1.66 -16.91 21.77
C GLN A 220 -0.64 -18.06 21.81
N PRO A 221 0.33 -18.08 20.91
CA PRO A 221 1.40 -19.06 20.95
C PRO A 221 2.17 -18.91 22.27
N LEU A 222 2.49 -20.04 22.89
CA LEU A 222 3.34 -20.05 24.08
C LEU A 222 4.76 -19.58 23.66
N THR A 223 5.34 -18.72 24.44
CA THR A 223 6.79 -18.46 24.37
C THR A 223 7.56 -19.72 24.75
N ILE A 224 8.83 -19.82 24.38
CA ILE A 224 9.68 -20.96 24.77
C ILE A 224 9.71 -21.08 26.29
N THR A 225 9.85 -19.98 27.01
CA THR A 225 9.83 -19.92 28.47
C THR A 225 8.54 -20.47 29.07
N ASN A 226 7.38 -20.01 28.57
CA ASN A 226 6.06 -20.48 29.03
C ASN A 226 5.83 -21.96 28.70
N TYR A 227 6.31 -22.42 27.54
CA TYR A 227 6.23 -23.84 27.15
C TYR A 227 7.07 -24.73 28.09
N LEU A 228 8.29 -24.32 28.41
CA LEU A 228 9.16 -25.07 29.32
C LEU A 228 8.62 -25.08 30.76
N GLN A 229 8.03 -23.98 31.21
CA GLN A 229 7.36 -23.92 32.52
C GLN A 229 6.12 -24.83 32.57
N SER A 230 5.31 -24.88 31.52
CA SER A 230 4.13 -25.74 31.46
C SER A 230 4.46 -27.25 31.46
N LYS A 231 5.69 -27.63 31.07
CA LYS A 231 6.16 -29.03 31.13
C LYS A 231 6.74 -29.42 32.48
N LYS A 232 7.06 -28.43 33.34
CA LYS A 232 7.59 -28.69 34.70
C LYS A 232 6.51 -28.75 35.78
N ALA A 233 5.31 -28.27 35.45
CA ALA A 233 4.11 -28.35 36.27
C ALA A 233 3.30 -29.61 35.95
#